data_381e780657e185273499bdf858798cae
#
_entry.id   381e780657e185273499bdf858798cae
#
_cell.length_a   1.000
_cell.length_b   1.000
_cell.length_c   1.000
_cell.angle_alpha   90.00
_cell.angle_beta   90.00
_cell.angle_gamma   90.00
#
_symmetry.space_group_name_H-M   'P 1'
#
loop_
_entity.id
_entity.type
_entity.pdbx_description
1 polymer ?
#
loop_
_entity_poly.entity_id
_entity_poly.type
_entity_poly.pdbx_seq_one_letter_code
_entity_poly.pdbx_strand_id
1 'polypeptide(L)'
;MEIRKENKAVEFIKKYGLYVAVGVVVFAVALTFTLLATLGGSVRTGTDTLNFVSPMSNATVVKDYSDTELQLNETLGHWEAHLSVDLTSENSDVFSVLDGTVASVNYDYLNGYTVTINHADGFVSIYSSLEEAVDVKEGDTVTAGEKIGKASETATSELELGSHLHFTLKLNDDYVNPNNYLNLELK
;
A
#
# COMPACT_ATOMS: atom_id res chain seq x y z
N MET A 1 -56.99 -8.78 55.34
CA MET A 1 -56.95 -9.34 53.99
C MET A 1 -56.47 -8.25 53.06
N GLU A 2 -55.14 -8.22 52.82
CA GLU A 2 -54.49 -7.13 52.07
C GLU A 2 -54.45 -7.55 50.59
N ILE A 3 -55.21 -6.87 49.75
CA ILE A 3 -55.21 -7.11 48.30
C ILE A 3 -53.97 -6.47 47.73
N ARG A 4 -52.94 -7.29 47.43
CA ARG A 4 -51.72 -6.91 46.75
C ARG A 4 -52.08 -6.45 45.36
N LYS A 5 -52.10 -5.12 45.09
CA LYS A 5 -52.22 -4.57 43.72
C LYS A 5 -51.03 -5.06 42.91
N GLU A 6 -51.20 -5.99 41.97
CA GLU A 6 -50.13 -6.32 41.02
C GLU A 6 -49.78 -5.09 40.21
N ASN A 7 -48.50 -4.83 40.13
CA ASN A 7 -47.99 -3.63 39.46
C ASN A 7 -48.15 -3.83 37.94
N LYS A 8 -48.93 -2.99 37.26
CA LYS A 8 -49.22 -3.07 35.80
C LYS A 8 -47.97 -3.22 34.95
N ALA A 9 -46.83 -2.72 35.42
CA ALA A 9 -45.53 -2.91 34.75
C ALA A 9 -45.06 -4.35 34.78
N VAL A 10 -45.32 -5.11 35.86
CA VAL A 10 -44.94 -6.52 35.97
C VAL A 10 -45.81 -7.39 35.05
N GLU A 11 -47.12 -7.11 34.92
CA GLU A 11 -47.98 -7.77 33.96
C GLU A 11 -47.57 -7.52 32.50
N PHE A 12 -47.19 -6.27 32.18
CA PHE A 12 -46.70 -5.91 30.85
C PHE A 12 -45.41 -6.66 30.53
N ILE A 13 -44.44 -6.71 31.45
CA ILE A 13 -43.19 -7.45 31.26
C ILE A 13 -43.41 -8.97 31.09
N LYS A 14 -44.33 -9.54 31.89
CA LYS A 14 -44.69 -10.96 31.75
C LYS A 14 -45.29 -11.29 30.36
N LYS A 15 -46.12 -10.38 29.82
CA LYS A 15 -46.84 -10.57 28.57
C LYS A 15 -45.97 -10.25 27.31
N TYR A 16 -45.13 -9.21 27.39
CA TYR A 16 -44.41 -8.67 26.24
C TYR A 16 -42.88 -8.70 26.39
N GLY A 17 -42.35 -9.18 27.52
CA GLY A 17 -40.91 -9.09 27.85
C GLY A 17 -40.03 -9.74 26.79
N LEU A 18 -40.47 -10.85 26.16
CA LEU A 18 -39.71 -11.47 25.06
C LEU A 18 -39.60 -10.52 23.85
N TYR A 19 -40.72 -9.88 23.47
CA TYR A 19 -40.74 -8.96 22.31
C TYR A 19 -39.90 -7.70 22.58
N VAL A 20 -39.94 -7.20 23.82
CA VAL A 20 -39.11 -6.06 24.22
C VAL A 20 -37.63 -6.44 24.20
N ALA A 21 -37.27 -7.62 24.71
CA ALA A 21 -35.87 -8.11 24.68
C ALA A 21 -35.35 -8.29 23.25
N VAL A 22 -36.16 -8.90 22.36
CA VAL A 22 -35.81 -9.05 20.94
C VAL A 22 -35.66 -7.68 20.27
N GLY A 23 -36.60 -6.74 20.53
CA GLY A 23 -36.52 -5.37 20.00
C GLY A 23 -35.26 -4.63 20.41
N VAL A 24 -34.84 -4.76 21.68
CA VAL A 24 -33.58 -4.15 22.17
C VAL A 24 -32.35 -4.76 21.50
N VAL A 25 -32.35 -6.09 21.32
CA VAL A 25 -31.21 -6.75 20.62
C VAL A 25 -31.13 -6.33 19.16
N VAL A 26 -32.25 -6.30 18.43
CA VAL A 26 -32.28 -5.84 17.02
C VAL A 26 -31.85 -4.38 16.91
N PHE A 27 -32.29 -3.52 17.83
CA PHE A 27 -31.89 -2.10 17.85
C PHE A 27 -30.39 -1.94 18.17
N ALA A 28 -29.85 -2.72 19.10
CA ALA A 28 -28.42 -2.71 19.41
C ALA A 28 -27.57 -3.19 18.21
N VAL A 29 -28.00 -4.25 17.50
CA VAL A 29 -27.32 -4.73 16.29
C VAL A 29 -27.39 -3.69 15.16
N ALA A 30 -28.54 -3.04 14.97
CA ALA A 30 -28.68 -1.97 13.98
C ALA A 30 -27.78 -0.78 14.30
N LEU A 31 -27.68 -0.38 15.59
CA LEU A 31 -26.81 0.70 16.06
C LEU A 31 -25.34 0.37 15.89
N THR A 32 -24.91 -0.87 16.18
CA THR A 32 -23.53 -1.31 15.95
C THR A 32 -23.20 -1.35 14.45
N PHE A 33 -24.13 -1.78 13.59
CA PHE A 33 -23.94 -1.80 12.14
C PHE A 33 -23.82 -0.38 11.56
N THR A 34 -24.68 0.55 12.01
CA THR A 34 -24.57 1.98 11.59
C THR A 34 -23.30 2.64 12.12
N LEU A 35 -22.86 2.32 13.35
CA LEU A 35 -21.62 2.86 13.91
C LEU A 35 -20.39 2.31 13.16
N LEU A 36 -20.36 1.00 12.82
CA LEU A 36 -19.31 0.43 11.97
C LEU A 36 -19.29 1.06 10.55
N ALA A 37 -20.46 1.31 9.97
CA ALA A 37 -20.56 1.94 8.65
C ALA A 37 -20.12 3.43 8.68
N THR A 38 -20.22 4.11 9.81
CA THR A 38 -19.75 5.51 9.96
C THR A 38 -18.29 5.62 10.40
N LEU A 39 -17.74 4.56 11.03
CA LEU A 39 -16.32 4.47 11.40
C LEU A 39 -15.49 3.73 10.35
N GLY A 40 -16.11 2.91 9.50
CA GLY A 40 -15.51 2.36 8.30
C GLY A 40 -15.38 3.48 7.27
N GLY A 41 -14.13 3.84 6.95
CA GLY A 41 -13.78 4.95 6.08
C GLY A 41 -14.65 5.04 4.83
N SER A 42 -14.84 6.23 4.35
CA SER A 42 -15.58 6.58 3.14
C SER A 42 -15.31 5.58 2.03
N VAL A 43 -16.32 4.79 1.66
CA VAL A 43 -16.31 4.12 0.36
C VAL A 43 -16.31 5.26 -0.67
N ARG A 44 -15.12 5.58 -1.19
CA ARG A 44 -15.00 6.47 -2.33
C ARG A 44 -15.66 5.78 -3.52
N THR A 45 -16.90 6.11 -3.81
CA THR A 45 -17.59 5.78 -5.06
C THR A 45 -17.32 6.87 -6.11
N GLY A 46 -16.03 7.22 -6.24
CA GLY A 46 -15.56 8.02 -7.35
C GLY A 46 -14.63 7.11 -8.14
N THR A 47 -14.78 7.04 -9.46
CA THR A 47 -13.71 6.62 -10.36
C THR A 47 -12.65 7.72 -10.36
N ASP A 48 -11.99 7.92 -9.21
CA ASP A 48 -10.76 8.68 -9.17
C ASP A 48 -9.73 7.83 -9.91
N THR A 49 -9.47 8.19 -11.17
CA THR A 49 -8.36 7.58 -11.92
C THR A 49 -7.10 7.86 -11.12
N LEU A 50 -6.46 6.79 -10.62
CA LEU A 50 -5.18 6.91 -9.93
C LEU A 50 -4.21 7.63 -10.88
N ASN A 51 -3.67 8.74 -10.42
CA ASN A 51 -2.74 9.53 -11.21
C ASN A 51 -1.30 9.17 -10.79
N PHE A 52 -0.74 8.18 -11.44
CA PHE A 52 0.64 7.78 -11.22
C PHE A 52 1.60 8.86 -11.70
N VAL A 53 2.63 9.12 -10.90
CA VAL A 53 3.75 10.00 -11.26
C VAL A 53 5.03 9.17 -11.34
N SER A 54 6.01 9.64 -12.12
CA SER A 54 7.31 8.96 -12.23
C SER A 54 8.04 8.95 -10.87
N PRO A 55 8.66 7.82 -10.47
CA PRO A 55 9.42 7.72 -9.24
C PRO A 55 10.74 8.49 -9.28
N MET A 56 11.21 8.89 -10.44
CA MET A 56 12.39 9.75 -10.62
C MET A 56 12.13 10.76 -11.74
N SER A 57 12.70 11.96 -11.61
CA SER A 57 12.64 12.98 -12.67
C SER A 57 13.51 12.56 -13.86
N ASN A 58 12.97 12.60 -15.09
CA ASN A 58 13.67 12.18 -16.31
C ASN A 58 14.27 10.77 -16.17
N ALA A 59 13.50 9.85 -15.59
CA ALA A 59 13.90 8.47 -15.40
C ALA A 59 14.16 7.77 -16.75
N THR A 60 15.27 7.04 -16.83
CA THR A 60 15.60 6.15 -17.96
C THR A 60 15.62 4.71 -17.45
N VAL A 61 14.93 3.81 -18.13
CA VAL A 61 14.93 2.37 -17.82
C VAL A 61 16.26 1.78 -18.29
N VAL A 62 17.02 1.19 -17.37
CA VAL A 62 18.29 0.48 -17.67
C VAL A 62 18.12 -1.05 -17.67
N LYS A 63 17.15 -1.57 -16.92
CA LYS A 63 16.72 -2.97 -16.96
C LYS A 63 15.20 -3.02 -16.83
N ASP A 64 14.55 -3.65 -17.79
CA ASP A 64 13.09 -3.62 -17.90
C ASP A 64 12.44 -4.78 -17.15
N TYR A 65 11.12 -4.63 -16.87
CA TYR A 65 10.30 -5.71 -16.31
C TYR A 65 10.13 -6.85 -17.30
N SER A 66 10.33 -8.09 -16.84
CA SER A 66 9.93 -9.28 -17.59
C SER A 66 9.56 -10.43 -16.64
N ASP A 67 8.33 -10.92 -16.78
CA ASP A 67 7.81 -12.10 -16.09
C ASP A 67 7.84 -13.35 -16.99
N THR A 68 8.13 -13.20 -18.29
CA THR A 68 8.09 -14.26 -19.29
C THR A 68 9.46 -14.60 -19.86
N GLU A 69 10.38 -13.64 -19.93
CA GLU A 69 11.72 -13.81 -20.43
C GLU A 69 12.74 -13.66 -19.30
N LEU A 70 13.68 -14.60 -19.23
CA LEU A 70 14.77 -14.51 -18.28
C LEU A 70 15.78 -13.46 -18.75
N GLN A 71 16.25 -12.64 -17.83
CA GLN A 71 17.31 -11.65 -18.05
C GLN A 71 18.55 -12.07 -17.27
N LEU A 72 19.72 -11.77 -17.81
CA LEU A 72 20.98 -12.03 -17.12
C LEU A 72 21.14 -11.00 -15.97
N ASN A 73 21.34 -11.51 -14.77
CA ASN A 73 21.88 -10.70 -13.69
C ASN A 73 23.41 -10.77 -13.76
N GLU A 74 24.04 -9.69 -14.23
CA GLU A 74 25.48 -9.66 -14.48
C GLU A 74 26.28 -9.72 -13.16
N THR A 75 25.75 -9.13 -12.07
CA THR A 75 26.37 -9.16 -10.75
C THR A 75 26.40 -10.57 -10.17
N LEU A 76 25.28 -11.31 -10.25
CA LEU A 76 25.15 -12.64 -9.66
C LEU A 76 25.50 -13.77 -10.65
N GLY A 77 25.61 -13.46 -11.95
CA GLY A 77 26.01 -14.40 -12.99
C GLY A 77 24.97 -15.48 -13.33
N HIS A 78 23.69 -15.23 -13.08
CA HIS A 78 22.61 -16.17 -13.41
C HIS A 78 21.44 -15.50 -14.14
N TRP A 79 20.59 -16.33 -14.75
CA TRP A 79 19.38 -15.88 -15.45
C TRP A 79 18.18 -15.95 -14.54
N GLU A 80 17.39 -14.87 -14.48
CA GLU A 80 16.21 -14.74 -13.62
C GLU A 80 15.11 -13.93 -14.30
N ALA A 81 13.86 -14.07 -13.82
CA ALA A 81 12.79 -13.16 -14.16
C ALA A 81 13.02 -11.83 -13.42
N HIS A 82 12.87 -10.70 -14.10
CA HIS A 82 13.02 -9.38 -13.49
C HIS A 82 11.65 -8.74 -13.27
N LEU A 83 11.11 -8.87 -12.05
CA LEU A 83 9.76 -8.43 -11.70
C LEU A 83 9.71 -6.96 -11.22
N SER A 84 10.65 -6.16 -11.68
CA SER A 84 10.86 -4.75 -11.33
C SER A 84 11.31 -3.98 -12.57
N VAL A 85 11.48 -2.69 -12.46
CA VAL A 85 12.22 -1.87 -13.42
C VAL A 85 13.38 -1.20 -12.71
N ASP A 86 14.55 -1.20 -13.31
CA ASP A 86 15.69 -0.45 -12.80
C ASP A 86 15.81 0.87 -13.53
N LEU A 87 15.84 1.94 -12.77
CA LEU A 87 15.78 3.32 -13.24
C LEU A 87 17.02 4.09 -12.86
N THR A 88 17.52 4.87 -13.80
CA THR A 88 18.56 5.86 -13.54
C THR A 88 18.10 7.26 -13.94
N SER A 89 18.70 8.28 -13.34
CA SER A 89 18.46 9.67 -13.66
C SER A 89 19.70 10.50 -13.30
N GLU A 90 19.86 11.66 -13.91
CA GLU A 90 20.91 12.64 -13.50
C GLU A 90 20.71 13.11 -12.06
N ASN A 91 19.45 13.20 -11.62
CA ASN A 91 19.10 13.49 -10.23
C ASN A 91 18.65 12.19 -9.54
N SER A 92 19.38 11.77 -8.51
CA SER A 92 19.07 10.54 -7.75
C SER A 92 17.83 10.63 -6.84
N ASP A 93 17.16 11.78 -6.75
CA ASP A 93 15.96 11.92 -5.91
C ASP A 93 14.84 10.96 -6.32
N VAL A 94 14.27 10.27 -5.33
CA VAL A 94 13.20 9.28 -5.50
C VAL A 94 11.93 9.80 -4.87
N PHE A 95 10.80 9.63 -5.60
CA PHE A 95 9.50 10.17 -5.23
C PHE A 95 8.43 9.07 -5.14
N SER A 96 7.44 9.26 -4.27
CA SER A 96 6.28 8.37 -4.21
C SER A 96 5.47 8.45 -5.51
N VAL A 97 5.13 7.29 -6.09
CA VAL A 97 4.35 7.23 -7.36
C VAL A 97 2.87 7.57 -7.18
N LEU A 98 2.33 7.43 -5.98
CA LEU A 98 0.93 7.69 -5.60
C LEU A 98 0.85 8.20 -4.17
N ASP A 99 -0.30 8.75 -3.78
CA ASP A 99 -0.66 8.97 -2.37
C ASP A 99 -0.68 7.64 -1.63
N GLY A 100 -0.15 7.60 -0.40
CA GLY A 100 -0.09 6.35 0.34
C GLY A 100 0.38 6.49 1.78
N THR A 101 0.61 5.33 2.40
CA THR A 101 1.18 5.22 3.75
C THR A 101 2.39 4.31 3.69
N VAL A 102 3.50 4.76 4.25
CA VAL A 102 4.73 3.99 4.36
C VAL A 102 4.48 2.75 5.23
N ALA A 103 4.54 1.58 4.61
CA ALA A 103 4.33 0.30 5.28
C ALA A 103 5.57 -0.17 6.02
N SER A 104 6.76 0.09 5.47
CA SER A 104 8.02 -0.26 6.09
C SER A 104 9.19 0.51 5.49
N VAL A 105 10.25 0.66 6.29
CA VAL A 105 11.58 1.10 5.87
C VAL A 105 12.57 0.06 6.40
N ASN A 106 13.23 -0.67 5.50
CA ASN A 106 14.08 -1.80 5.84
C ASN A 106 15.43 -1.72 5.13
N TYR A 107 16.38 -2.49 5.65
CA TYR A 107 17.63 -2.79 4.96
C TYR A 107 17.83 -4.30 4.90
N ASP A 108 18.18 -4.81 3.73
CA ASP A 108 18.76 -6.13 3.57
C ASP A 108 19.96 -6.06 2.61
N TYR A 109 20.80 -7.08 2.68
CA TYR A 109 22.08 -7.08 1.95
C TYR A 109 21.90 -7.12 0.42
N LEU A 110 20.88 -7.79 -0.09
CA LEU A 110 20.67 -7.95 -1.54
C LEU A 110 19.99 -6.73 -2.16
N ASN A 111 18.95 -6.22 -1.50
CA ASN A 111 18.10 -5.13 -2.02
C ASN A 111 18.52 -3.73 -1.55
N GLY A 112 19.43 -3.65 -0.54
CA GLY A 112 19.83 -2.40 0.07
C GLY A 112 18.74 -1.77 0.94
N TYR A 113 18.77 -0.46 1.13
CA TYR A 113 17.71 0.27 1.82
C TYR A 113 16.46 0.33 0.95
N THR A 114 15.35 -0.05 1.55
CA THR A 114 14.07 -0.27 0.85
C THR A 114 12.94 0.43 1.58
N VAL A 115 12.14 1.20 0.86
CA VAL A 115 10.88 1.81 1.31
C VAL A 115 9.73 1.09 0.61
N THR A 116 8.73 0.64 1.39
CA THR A 116 7.49 0.06 0.88
C THR A 116 6.32 0.97 1.23
N ILE A 117 5.47 1.29 0.26
CA ILE A 117 4.32 2.18 0.42
C ILE A 117 3.05 1.45 -0.02
N ASN A 118 2.05 1.43 0.86
CA ASN A 118 0.70 0.98 0.53
C ASN A 118 -0.12 2.13 -0.01
N HIS A 119 -0.79 1.91 -1.15
CA HIS A 119 -1.65 2.87 -1.82
C HIS A 119 -3.11 2.43 -1.85
N ALA A 120 -3.97 3.25 -2.41
CA ALA A 120 -5.36 2.89 -2.66
C ALA A 120 -5.48 1.75 -3.69
N ASP A 121 -6.64 1.11 -3.75
CA ASP A 121 -7.04 0.10 -4.73
C ASP A 121 -6.12 -1.13 -4.81
N GLY A 122 -5.42 -1.45 -3.69
CA GLY A 122 -4.56 -2.63 -3.58
C GLY A 122 -3.18 -2.48 -4.23
N PHE A 123 -2.77 -1.27 -4.63
CA PHE A 123 -1.41 -1.03 -5.10
C PHE A 123 -0.42 -0.95 -3.96
N VAL A 124 0.76 -1.50 -4.19
CA VAL A 124 1.95 -1.40 -3.32
C VAL A 124 3.16 -1.07 -4.18
N SER A 125 3.87 -0.03 -3.84
CA SER A 125 5.16 0.30 -4.45
C SER A 125 6.31 -0.01 -3.52
N ILE A 126 7.40 -0.54 -4.09
CA ILE A 126 8.61 -0.90 -3.37
C ILE A 126 9.78 -0.21 -4.07
N TYR A 127 10.55 0.55 -3.31
CA TYR A 127 11.69 1.33 -3.75
C TYR A 127 12.94 0.78 -3.08
N SER A 128 13.78 0.09 -3.82
CA SER A 128 15.02 -0.52 -3.31
C SER A 128 16.26 0.15 -3.90
N SER A 129 17.44 -0.20 -3.42
CA SER A 129 18.71 0.44 -3.75
C SER A 129 18.78 1.93 -3.36
N LEU A 130 18.16 2.28 -2.21
CA LEU A 130 18.18 3.64 -1.70
C LEU A 130 19.41 3.92 -0.83
N GLU A 131 19.73 5.21 -0.63
CA GLU A 131 20.66 5.62 0.41
C GLU A 131 20.12 5.28 1.81
N GLU A 132 21.02 5.13 2.80
CA GLU A 132 20.64 4.90 4.21
C GLU A 132 19.74 5.99 4.77
N ALA A 133 19.99 7.25 4.38
CA ALA A 133 19.22 8.40 4.83
C ALA A 133 17.96 8.59 3.96
N VAL A 134 16.92 7.80 4.19
CA VAL A 134 15.60 8.02 3.57
C VAL A 134 14.86 9.16 4.26
N ASP A 135 14.00 9.86 3.51
CA ASP A 135 13.29 11.05 3.98
C ASP A 135 11.98 10.71 4.74
N VAL A 136 11.63 9.42 4.85
CA VAL A 136 10.36 8.93 5.44
C VAL A 136 10.59 7.78 6.42
N LYS A 137 9.59 7.48 7.26
CA LYS A 137 9.59 6.36 8.20
C LYS A 137 8.25 5.61 8.16
N GLU A 138 8.22 4.41 8.69
CA GLU A 138 7.02 3.59 8.83
C GLU A 138 5.87 4.36 9.51
N GLY A 139 4.68 4.30 8.91
CA GLY A 139 3.47 4.97 9.33
C GLY A 139 3.28 6.39 8.79
N ASP A 140 4.28 6.99 8.15
CA ASP A 140 4.13 8.31 7.52
C ASP A 140 3.15 8.24 6.34
N THR A 141 2.34 9.28 6.17
CA THR A 141 1.51 9.47 4.98
C THR A 141 2.29 10.30 3.97
N VAL A 142 2.30 9.86 2.73
CA VAL A 142 2.98 10.54 1.61
C VAL A 142 2.00 10.86 0.49
N THR A 143 2.29 11.90 -0.28
CA THR A 143 1.53 12.27 -1.47
C THR A 143 2.30 11.90 -2.75
N ALA A 144 1.59 11.72 -3.85
CA ALA A 144 2.21 11.48 -5.16
C ALA A 144 3.20 12.61 -5.50
N GLY A 145 4.43 12.24 -5.86
CA GLY A 145 5.52 13.19 -6.12
C GLY A 145 6.24 13.70 -4.88
N GLU A 146 5.90 13.24 -3.68
CA GLU A 146 6.66 13.55 -2.46
C GLU A 146 7.98 12.80 -2.45
N LYS A 147 9.07 13.49 -2.11
CA LYS A 147 10.38 12.88 -2.03
C LYS A 147 10.47 11.94 -0.84
N ILE A 148 10.94 10.70 -1.08
CA ILE A 148 11.06 9.64 -0.09
C ILE A 148 12.50 9.21 0.18
N GLY A 149 13.45 9.62 -0.67
CA GLY A 149 14.86 9.26 -0.52
C GLY A 149 15.66 9.54 -1.79
N LYS A 150 16.76 8.83 -1.93
CA LYS A 150 17.65 8.89 -3.11
C LYS A 150 18.07 7.49 -3.52
N ALA A 151 18.15 7.27 -4.84
CA ALA A 151 18.74 6.08 -5.42
C ALA A 151 20.25 6.02 -5.18
N SER A 152 20.77 4.81 -4.99
CA SER A 152 22.17 4.57 -4.68
C SER A 152 22.67 3.22 -5.21
N GLU A 153 23.79 2.72 -4.70
CA GLU A 153 24.41 1.43 -5.03
C GLU A 153 24.32 0.44 -3.86
N THR A 154 23.31 0.55 -3.01
CA THR A 154 23.21 -0.29 -1.81
C THR A 154 22.66 -1.69 -2.09
N ALA A 155 22.00 -1.92 -3.23
CA ALA A 155 21.55 -3.24 -3.68
C ALA A 155 22.75 -4.06 -4.20
N THR A 156 23.26 -4.99 -3.37
CA THR A 156 24.43 -5.79 -3.77
C THR A 156 24.13 -6.86 -4.80
N SER A 157 22.86 -7.18 -5.04
CA SER A 157 22.43 -8.07 -6.11
C SER A 157 22.58 -7.48 -7.52
N GLU A 158 22.77 -6.14 -7.65
CA GLU A 158 22.75 -5.42 -8.92
C GLU A 158 23.86 -4.35 -9.01
N LEU A 159 25.00 -4.59 -8.37
CA LEU A 159 26.14 -3.65 -8.32
C LEU A 159 26.67 -3.25 -9.71
N GLU A 160 26.59 -4.13 -10.71
CA GLU A 160 27.05 -3.82 -12.07
C GLU A 160 26.21 -2.73 -12.77
N LEU A 161 24.99 -2.43 -12.25
CA LEU A 161 24.18 -1.32 -12.75
C LEU A 161 24.62 0.05 -12.21
N GLY A 162 25.47 0.07 -11.17
CA GLY A 162 25.85 1.30 -10.47
C GLY A 162 24.67 1.91 -9.70
N SER A 163 24.67 3.23 -9.51
CA SER A 163 23.58 3.91 -8.79
C SER A 163 22.28 3.87 -9.60
N HIS A 164 21.26 3.21 -9.05
CA HIS A 164 19.95 3.03 -9.68
C HIS A 164 18.85 2.92 -8.61
N LEU A 165 17.61 3.10 -9.03
CA LEU A 165 16.41 2.74 -8.28
C LEU A 165 15.88 1.40 -8.81
N HIS A 166 15.84 0.39 -7.96
CA HIS A 166 15.12 -0.85 -8.23
C HIS A 166 13.66 -0.68 -7.80
N PHE A 167 12.75 -0.52 -8.78
CA PHE A 167 11.36 -0.17 -8.53
C PHE A 167 10.42 -1.33 -8.86
N THR A 168 9.68 -1.79 -7.87
CA THR A 168 8.67 -2.84 -7.98
C THR A 168 7.27 -2.29 -7.75
N LEU A 169 6.31 -2.70 -8.56
CA LEU A 169 4.89 -2.40 -8.37
C LEU A 169 4.10 -3.70 -8.20
N LYS A 170 3.18 -3.71 -7.23
CA LYS A 170 2.23 -4.80 -7.01
C LYS A 170 0.81 -4.29 -7.04
N LEU A 171 -0.11 -5.16 -7.45
CA LEU A 171 -1.55 -4.96 -7.38
C LEU A 171 -2.19 -6.22 -6.79
N ASN A 172 -2.86 -6.09 -5.62
CA ASN A 172 -3.46 -7.20 -4.88
C ASN A 172 -2.47 -8.35 -4.62
N ASP A 173 -1.24 -8.00 -4.19
CA ASP A 173 -0.09 -8.87 -3.93
C ASP A 173 0.60 -9.48 -5.18
N ASP A 174 0.03 -9.35 -6.37
CA ASP A 174 0.66 -9.82 -7.61
C ASP A 174 1.63 -8.77 -8.17
N TYR A 175 2.77 -9.20 -8.70
CA TYR A 175 3.71 -8.33 -9.42
C TYR A 175 3.09 -7.88 -10.75
N VAL A 176 3.14 -6.58 -11.01
CA VAL A 176 2.64 -6.01 -12.27
C VAL A 176 3.72 -5.18 -12.94
N ASN A 177 3.67 -5.15 -14.28
CA ASN A 177 4.63 -4.35 -15.05
C ASN A 177 4.43 -2.86 -14.80
N PRO A 178 5.41 -2.14 -14.20
CA PRO A 178 5.30 -0.72 -13.90
C PRO A 178 5.07 0.15 -15.15
N ASN A 179 5.55 -0.27 -16.33
CA ASN A 179 5.36 0.48 -17.58
C ASN A 179 3.89 0.59 -18.00
N ASN A 180 3.00 -0.27 -17.49
CA ASN A 180 1.56 -0.15 -17.75
C ASN A 180 0.90 1.01 -17.00
N TYR A 181 1.57 1.58 -16.02
CA TYR A 181 1.05 2.62 -15.11
C TYR A 181 1.88 3.90 -15.15
N LEU A 182 3.17 3.78 -15.45
CA LEU A 182 4.14 4.88 -15.46
C LEU A 182 4.57 5.18 -16.90
N ASN A 183 4.72 6.46 -17.23
CA ASN A 183 5.33 6.87 -18.50
C ASN A 183 6.85 6.88 -18.34
N LEU A 184 7.48 5.71 -18.51
CA LEU A 184 8.93 5.56 -18.41
C LEU A 184 9.55 5.56 -19.81
N GLU A 185 10.71 6.23 -19.96
CA GLU A 185 11.45 6.22 -21.21
C GLU A 185 12.39 5.03 -21.25
N LEU A 186 12.28 4.22 -22.30
CA LEU A 186 13.22 3.12 -22.59
C LEU A 186 14.48 3.71 -23.23
N LYS A 187 15.64 3.20 -22.83
CA LYS A 187 16.93 3.60 -23.38
C LYS A 187 17.22 2.95 -24.73
#